data_91bb4c5d8a17d370414d0a49cd82d2d3
#
_entry.id   91bb4c5d8a17d370414d0a49cd82d2d3
#
_cell.length_a   1.000
_cell.length_b   1.000
_cell.length_c   1.000
_cell.angle_alpha   90.00
_cell.angle_beta   90.00
_cell.angle_gamma   90.00
#
_symmetry.space_group_name_H-M   'P 1'
#
loop_
_entity.id
_entity.type
_entity.pdbx_description
1 polymer ?
#
loop_
_entity_poly.entity_id
_entity_poly.type
_entity_poly.pdbx_seq_one_letter_code
_entity_poly.pdbx_strand_id
1 'polypeptide(L)'
;MIKLMKKVLTIIAALTLLACSKTEPVYEQQDEIIISPVSENTTKAMMPKGEFLGESFNVWAWHNPTSALADAVGQFQSGFADGNTTLYVDEKPFIEKDAAKNLWGGKVAYYWPNTGSLLFAGYHAPGLADDQVTYTFNATDNKMVFSDVKQSAVTAEGYADDIMYFNMTPSSYNKITNEVNLKFRHALSWITVTLAKRADPVIEAEITIEDVTFTSVSEQGTGTVEKFAPISWAASNPKDLKHPGLPMVIEYDMIDGKEATKIYKLQEHLFIPQQIAGLLVVTYSVKSTDESKFTEIYKVDLRSLKEGAHNTWDAGKHYTYNLSIGTDEILVTPSVEPWENVGTDILIPLPEDMYDNTQNN
;
A
#
# COMPACT_ATOMS: atom_id res chain seq x y z
N MET A 1 46.68 -30.62 70.44
CA MET A 1 45.74 -31.05 69.39
C MET A 1 44.61 -30.04 69.11
N ILE A 2 43.97 -29.43 70.08
CA ILE A 2 42.82 -28.52 69.96
C ILE A 2 43.15 -27.19 69.20
N LYS A 3 44.38 -26.64 69.38
CA LYS A 3 44.81 -25.38 68.71
C LYS A 3 45.07 -25.57 67.21
N LEU A 4 45.46 -26.76 66.80
CA LEU A 4 45.70 -27.07 65.37
C LEU A 4 44.39 -27.25 64.60
N MET A 5 43.41 -27.90 65.25
CA MET A 5 42.06 -28.06 64.64
C MET A 5 41.31 -26.70 64.42
N LYS A 6 41.49 -25.71 65.33
CA LYS A 6 40.89 -24.40 65.16
C LYS A 6 41.47 -23.62 63.95
N LYS A 7 42.79 -23.75 63.68
CA LYS A 7 43.41 -23.10 62.51
C LYS A 7 43.05 -23.77 61.21
N VAL A 8 42.87 -25.09 61.16
CA VAL A 8 42.42 -25.82 59.98
C VAL A 8 40.95 -25.51 59.66
N LEU A 9 40.10 -25.40 60.68
CA LEU A 9 38.70 -25.06 60.49
C LEU A 9 38.51 -23.63 59.96
N THR A 10 39.36 -22.65 60.37
CA THR A 10 39.30 -21.27 59.91
C THR A 10 39.81 -21.14 58.44
N ILE A 11 40.74 -21.94 58.02
CA ILE A 11 41.23 -21.97 56.63
C ILE A 11 40.21 -22.61 55.69
N ILE A 12 39.52 -23.67 56.15
CA ILE A 12 38.43 -24.30 55.37
C ILE A 12 37.23 -23.36 55.20
N ALA A 13 36.88 -22.61 56.28
CA ALA A 13 35.78 -21.62 56.19
C ALA A 13 36.13 -20.41 55.30
N ALA A 14 37.42 -20.03 55.19
CA ALA A 14 37.86 -18.96 54.28
C ALA A 14 37.91 -19.41 52.82
N LEU A 15 38.19 -20.69 52.53
CA LEU A 15 38.19 -21.23 51.18
C LEU A 15 36.79 -21.52 50.61
N THR A 16 35.77 -21.72 51.49
CA THR A 16 34.39 -21.89 51.04
C THR A 16 33.70 -20.58 50.74
N LEU A 17 34.17 -19.42 51.22
CA LEU A 17 33.66 -18.10 50.90
C LEU A 17 34.18 -17.51 49.58
N LEU A 18 35.24 -18.10 49.00
CA LEU A 18 35.77 -17.69 47.69
C LEU A 18 35.17 -18.47 46.53
N ALA A 19 34.34 -19.47 46.78
CA ALA A 19 33.75 -20.33 45.76
C ALA A 19 32.32 -19.91 45.30
N CYS A 20 31.77 -18.82 45.83
CA CYS A 20 30.41 -18.37 45.50
C CYS A 20 30.35 -16.93 44.95
N SER A 21 31.30 -16.56 44.10
CA SER A 21 31.10 -15.44 43.18
C SER A 21 31.27 -15.88 41.73
N LYS A 22 30.62 -16.99 41.35
CA LYS A 22 30.12 -17.04 40.00
C LYS A 22 29.00 -16.02 39.94
N THR A 23 29.31 -14.77 39.60
CA THR A 23 28.38 -13.93 38.88
C THR A 23 28.03 -14.74 37.65
N GLU A 24 26.88 -15.40 37.67
CA GLU A 24 26.26 -15.82 36.43
C GLU A 24 26.27 -14.60 35.53
N PRO A 25 26.74 -14.70 34.29
CA PRO A 25 26.64 -13.59 33.37
C PRO A 25 25.15 -13.20 33.39
N VAL A 26 24.86 -12.01 33.89
CA VAL A 26 23.55 -11.41 33.70
C VAL A 26 23.48 -11.25 32.19
N TYR A 27 22.85 -12.19 31.51
CA TYR A 27 22.42 -11.98 30.15
C TYR A 27 21.42 -10.84 30.26
N GLU A 28 21.86 -9.60 29.92
CA GLU A 28 20.92 -8.54 29.68
C GLU A 28 19.97 -9.10 28.61
N GLN A 29 18.72 -9.25 29.01
CA GLN A 29 17.69 -9.75 28.12
C GLN A 29 17.60 -8.72 27.01
N GLN A 30 18.07 -9.05 25.82
CA GLN A 30 17.96 -8.18 24.66
C GLN A 30 16.48 -8.02 24.34
N ASP A 31 16.07 -6.80 24.06
CA ASP A 31 14.69 -6.54 23.69
C ASP A 31 14.42 -7.01 22.25
N GLU A 32 13.26 -7.63 22.05
CA GLU A 32 12.79 -8.07 20.73
C GLU A 32 12.58 -6.85 19.83
N ILE A 33 12.92 -6.99 18.55
CA ILE A 33 12.64 -5.98 17.54
C ILE A 33 11.15 -5.98 17.24
N ILE A 34 10.50 -4.88 17.58
CA ILE A 34 9.08 -4.66 17.33
C ILE A 34 8.92 -3.54 16.30
N ILE A 35 8.07 -3.78 15.31
CA ILE A 35 7.78 -2.88 14.21
C ILE A 35 6.37 -2.33 14.37
N SER A 36 6.22 -1.02 14.18
CA SER A 36 4.93 -0.34 14.05
C SER A 36 4.81 0.18 12.62
N PRO A 37 4.07 -0.52 11.74
CA PRO A 37 3.84 -0.06 10.38
C PRO A 37 3.01 1.23 10.37
N VAL A 38 3.39 2.18 9.52
CA VAL A 38 2.66 3.44 9.32
C VAL A 38 2.55 3.71 7.81
N SER A 39 1.47 4.37 7.38
CA SER A 39 1.37 4.87 6.02
C SER A 39 2.26 6.10 5.82
N GLU A 40 2.84 6.28 4.64
CA GLU A 40 3.71 7.43 4.34
C GLU A 40 2.97 8.76 4.47
N ASN A 41 1.70 8.80 4.15
CA ASN A 41 0.91 10.03 4.05
C ASN A 41 0.28 10.47 5.39
N THR A 42 0.40 9.66 6.44
CA THR A 42 -0.16 10.01 7.75
C THR A 42 0.94 10.44 8.70
N THR A 43 0.88 11.67 9.16
CA THR A 43 1.88 12.26 10.08
C THR A 43 1.86 11.65 11.48
N LYS A 44 0.88 10.82 11.84
CA LYS A 44 0.77 10.12 13.14
C LYS A 44 -0.25 8.98 13.20
N ALA A 45 -0.97 8.63 12.15
CA ALA A 45 -1.91 7.53 12.21
C ALA A 45 -1.17 6.21 11.95
N MET A 46 -1.30 5.29 12.88
CA MET A 46 -1.04 3.87 12.61
C MET A 46 -1.92 3.47 11.41
N MET A 47 -1.42 2.61 10.53
CA MET A 47 -2.28 1.99 9.52
C MET A 47 -3.50 1.43 10.25
N PRO A 48 -4.74 1.83 9.87
CA PRO A 48 -5.91 1.28 10.53
C PRO A 48 -5.90 -0.24 10.40
N LYS A 49 -6.36 -0.90 11.44
CA LYS A 49 -6.58 -2.34 11.42
C LYS A 49 -7.47 -2.68 10.23
N GLY A 50 -6.93 -3.38 9.25
CA GLY A 50 -7.64 -3.74 8.00
C GLY A 50 -6.97 -3.22 6.73
N GLU A 51 -6.00 -2.29 6.80
CA GLU A 51 -5.22 -1.88 5.63
C GLU A 51 -4.06 -2.80 5.34
N PHE A 52 -3.44 -3.36 6.38
CA PHE A 52 -2.60 -4.52 6.24
C PHE A 52 -3.50 -5.74 6.09
N LEU A 53 -3.87 -6.05 4.87
CA LEU A 53 -4.75 -7.18 4.52
C LEU A 53 -4.05 -8.54 4.60
N GLY A 54 -2.88 -8.61 5.25
CA GLY A 54 -2.11 -9.83 5.33
C GLY A 54 -1.81 -10.24 6.76
N GLU A 55 -1.53 -11.52 6.93
CA GLU A 55 -1.07 -12.10 8.20
C GLU A 55 0.41 -11.78 8.47
N SER A 56 1.15 -11.27 7.47
CA SER A 56 2.59 -11.00 7.55
C SER A 56 3.09 -10.07 6.47
N PHE A 57 4.27 -9.49 6.69
CA PHE A 57 5.10 -8.86 5.67
C PHE A 57 6.54 -9.32 5.81
N ASN A 58 7.31 -9.30 4.73
CA ASN A 58 8.70 -9.76 4.72
C ASN A 58 9.67 -8.62 5.00
N VAL A 59 10.72 -8.92 5.76
CA VAL A 59 11.70 -7.96 6.23
C VAL A 59 13.12 -8.45 5.94
N TRP A 60 13.93 -7.54 5.40
CA TRP A 60 15.40 -7.62 5.46
C TRP A 60 15.92 -6.62 6.47
N ALA A 61 16.97 -6.97 7.17
CA ALA A 61 17.72 -6.03 8.01
C ALA A 61 19.21 -6.26 7.92
N TRP A 62 20.00 -5.19 7.93
CA TRP A 62 21.46 -5.24 7.99
C TRP A 62 21.93 -4.55 9.26
N HIS A 63 22.93 -5.12 9.89
CA HIS A 63 23.55 -4.57 11.07
C HIS A 63 24.90 -3.96 10.72
N ASN A 64 25.15 -2.76 11.24
CA ASN A 64 26.48 -2.14 11.26
C ASN A 64 26.79 -1.64 12.68
N PRO A 65 27.78 -2.23 13.38
CA PRO A 65 28.09 -1.93 14.77
C PRO A 65 28.67 -0.52 14.99
N THR A 66 29.14 0.13 13.93
CA THR A 66 29.76 1.47 13.99
C THR A 66 28.87 2.57 13.41
N SER A 67 27.68 2.22 12.87
CA SER A 67 26.79 3.20 12.26
C SER A 67 26.28 4.22 13.27
N ALA A 68 26.49 5.49 12.95
CA ALA A 68 25.75 6.61 13.53
C ALA A 68 24.61 6.97 12.57
N LEU A 69 23.39 7.20 13.05
CA LEU A 69 22.20 7.37 12.21
C LEU A 69 22.21 8.54 11.22
N ALA A 70 23.13 9.52 11.36
CA ALA A 70 23.14 10.73 10.56
C ALA A 70 23.39 10.50 9.05
N ASP A 71 24.19 9.49 8.70
CA ASP A 71 24.43 9.05 7.30
C ASP A 71 24.39 7.51 7.22
N ALA A 72 23.31 6.95 7.70
CA ALA A 72 23.23 5.52 7.91
C ALA A 72 23.45 4.71 6.62
N VAL A 73 22.84 5.11 5.51
CA VAL A 73 22.93 4.31 4.27
C VAL A 73 24.34 4.28 3.72
N GLY A 74 25.03 5.42 3.67
CA GLY A 74 26.43 5.50 3.25
C GLY A 74 27.35 4.66 4.15
N GLN A 75 27.13 4.70 5.46
CA GLN A 75 27.87 3.90 6.43
C GLN A 75 27.63 2.41 6.27
N PHE A 76 26.39 1.99 6.04
CA PHE A 76 26.06 0.59 5.77
C PHE A 76 26.69 0.11 4.47
N GLN A 77 26.63 0.90 3.39
CA GLN A 77 27.24 0.55 2.11
C GLN A 77 28.78 0.47 2.20
N SER A 78 29.43 1.45 2.82
CA SER A 78 30.89 1.40 3.03
C SER A 78 31.29 0.25 3.94
N GLY A 79 30.51 -0.07 4.95
CA GLY A 79 30.75 -1.16 5.87
C GLY A 79 30.76 -2.56 5.24
N PHE A 80 30.19 -2.73 4.05
CA PHE A 80 30.34 -4.01 3.31
C PHE A 80 31.79 -4.24 2.88
N ALA A 81 32.48 -3.20 2.42
CA ALA A 81 33.88 -3.32 2.01
C ALA A 81 34.80 -3.68 3.19
N ASP A 82 34.49 -3.18 4.37
CA ASP A 82 35.27 -3.38 5.59
C ASP A 82 34.81 -4.62 6.41
N GLY A 83 33.76 -5.33 5.94
CA GLY A 83 33.18 -6.47 6.65
C GLY A 83 32.39 -6.08 7.91
N ASN A 84 32.11 -4.79 8.11
CA ASN A 84 31.34 -4.29 9.27
C ASN A 84 29.83 -4.37 9.07
N THR A 85 29.34 -4.30 7.82
CA THR A 85 27.92 -4.46 7.53
C THR A 85 27.61 -5.93 7.25
N THR A 86 26.70 -6.51 8.01
CA THR A 86 26.30 -7.91 7.88
C THR A 86 24.78 -8.03 7.76
N LEU A 87 24.32 -9.02 6.98
CA LEU A 87 22.91 -9.36 6.92
C LEU A 87 22.47 -9.91 8.28
N TYR A 88 21.43 -9.33 8.86
CA TYR A 88 20.93 -9.65 10.20
C TYR A 88 19.58 -10.38 10.15
N VAL A 89 18.68 -9.92 9.29
CA VAL A 89 17.40 -10.57 8.96
C VAL A 89 17.37 -10.76 7.45
N ASP A 90 17.18 -11.99 7.00
CA ASP A 90 17.18 -12.37 5.60
C ASP A 90 15.77 -12.78 5.17
N GLU A 91 15.01 -11.82 4.65
CA GLU A 91 13.66 -12.02 4.12
C GLU A 91 12.77 -12.87 5.04
N LYS A 92 12.58 -12.42 6.26
CA LYS A 92 11.76 -13.16 7.23
C LYS A 92 10.39 -12.53 7.44
N PRO A 93 9.35 -13.37 7.60
CA PRO A 93 8.02 -12.87 7.88
C PRO A 93 7.94 -12.27 9.28
N PHE A 94 7.40 -11.07 9.35
CA PHE A 94 6.95 -10.40 10.56
C PHE A 94 5.43 -10.54 10.62
N ILE A 95 4.95 -10.95 11.77
CA ILE A 95 3.54 -11.25 12.04
C ILE A 95 3.01 -10.33 13.14
N GLU A 96 1.71 -10.16 13.19
CA GLU A 96 1.06 -9.35 14.23
C GLU A 96 1.30 -9.98 15.63
N LYS A 97 1.84 -9.19 16.55
CA LYS A 97 2.08 -9.56 17.96
C LYS A 97 1.04 -8.96 18.89
N ASP A 98 0.59 -7.75 18.62
CA ASP A 98 -0.43 -7.03 19.39
C ASP A 98 -1.32 -6.23 18.43
N ALA A 99 -2.48 -6.79 18.12
CA ALA A 99 -3.46 -6.18 17.22
C ALA A 99 -4.02 -4.84 17.74
N ALA A 100 -4.11 -4.68 19.06
CA ALA A 100 -4.67 -3.46 19.65
C ALA A 100 -3.74 -2.26 19.46
N LYS A 101 -2.42 -2.53 19.38
CA LYS A 101 -1.38 -1.52 19.23
C LYS A 101 -0.76 -1.50 17.82
N ASN A 102 -1.20 -2.38 16.91
CA ASN A 102 -0.60 -2.56 15.59
C ASN A 102 0.92 -2.84 15.68
N LEU A 103 1.31 -3.77 16.56
CA LEU A 103 2.70 -4.15 16.77
C LEU A 103 3.01 -5.48 16.10
N TRP A 104 4.13 -5.52 15.38
CA TRP A 104 4.58 -6.64 14.58
C TRP A 104 5.98 -7.05 14.97
N GLY A 105 6.25 -8.35 14.94
CA GLY A 105 7.56 -8.91 15.25
C GLY A 105 7.86 -10.13 14.41
N GLY A 106 9.11 -10.53 14.34
CA GLY A 106 9.50 -11.72 13.60
C GLY A 106 8.70 -12.96 14.05
N LYS A 107 8.29 -13.81 13.10
CA LYS A 107 7.68 -15.11 13.41
C LYS A 107 8.58 -15.92 14.34
N VAL A 108 9.91 -15.82 14.12
CA VAL A 108 10.94 -16.16 15.08
C VAL A 108 11.47 -14.83 15.63
N ALA A 109 11.58 -14.69 16.94
CA ALA A 109 12.01 -13.45 17.58
C ALA A 109 13.41 -13.03 17.13
N TYR A 110 13.58 -11.79 16.74
CA TYR A 110 14.84 -11.11 16.50
C TYR A 110 15.05 -10.08 17.60
N TYR A 111 16.28 -9.92 18.05
CA TYR A 111 16.61 -9.06 19.16
C TYR A 111 17.52 -7.93 18.71
N TRP A 112 17.46 -6.79 19.39
CA TRP A 112 18.33 -5.69 19.10
C TRP A 112 19.80 -6.03 19.33
N PRO A 113 20.72 -5.71 18.42
CA PRO A 113 22.14 -5.86 18.67
C PRO A 113 22.61 -4.91 19.77
N ASN A 114 23.63 -5.31 20.54
CA ASN A 114 24.16 -4.53 21.67
C ASN A 114 24.81 -3.20 21.23
N THR A 115 25.22 -3.09 19.98
CA THR A 115 25.91 -1.92 19.45
C THR A 115 25.45 -1.60 18.03
N GLY A 116 25.59 -0.34 17.62
CA GLY A 116 25.34 0.10 16.26
C GLY A 116 23.87 0.27 15.93
N SER A 117 23.55 0.10 14.65
CA SER A 117 22.22 0.32 14.11
C SER A 117 21.82 -0.79 13.15
N LEU A 118 20.51 -0.90 12.92
CA LEU A 118 19.92 -1.73 11.89
C LEU A 118 19.37 -0.85 10.76
N LEU A 119 19.48 -1.34 9.54
CA LEU A 119 18.86 -0.77 8.36
C LEU A 119 17.81 -1.74 7.86
N PHE A 120 16.57 -1.30 7.72
CA PHE A 120 15.44 -2.14 7.36
C PHE A 120 14.96 -1.87 5.94
N ALA A 121 14.59 -2.93 5.24
CA ALA A 121 13.79 -2.92 4.02
C ALA A 121 12.78 -4.06 4.07
N GLY A 122 11.68 -3.94 3.33
CA GLY A 122 10.71 -5.02 3.29
C GLY A 122 9.50 -4.72 2.42
N TYR A 123 8.61 -5.69 2.37
CA TYR A 123 7.45 -5.63 1.51
C TYR A 123 6.30 -6.49 2.04
N HIS A 124 5.12 -6.13 1.59
CA HIS A 124 3.90 -6.94 1.64
C HIS A 124 3.40 -7.09 0.21
N ALA A 125 3.32 -8.33 -0.30
CA ALA A 125 2.89 -8.63 -1.66
C ALA A 125 2.24 -10.02 -1.70
N PRO A 126 1.04 -10.18 -1.17
CA PRO A 126 0.41 -11.48 -0.94
C PRO A 126 0.10 -12.25 -2.23
N GLY A 127 -0.07 -11.55 -3.36
CA GLY A 127 -0.32 -12.16 -4.67
C GLY A 127 0.94 -12.59 -5.44
N LEU A 128 2.14 -12.35 -4.91
CA LEU A 128 3.39 -12.69 -5.57
C LEU A 128 4.01 -13.96 -4.98
N ALA A 129 4.67 -14.73 -5.85
CA ALA A 129 5.51 -15.85 -5.42
C ALA A 129 6.87 -15.33 -4.86
N ASP A 130 7.50 -16.11 -3.99
CA ASP A 130 8.74 -15.72 -3.30
C ASP A 130 9.88 -15.32 -4.28
N ASP A 131 9.95 -15.93 -5.47
CA ASP A 131 10.96 -15.65 -6.49
C ASP A 131 10.66 -14.41 -7.33
N GLN A 132 9.48 -13.82 -7.20
CA GLN A 132 9.09 -12.58 -7.89
C GLN A 132 9.56 -11.32 -7.18
N VAL A 133 9.99 -11.42 -5.92
CA VAL A 133 10.55 -10.29 -5.18
C VAL A 133 12.00 -10.55 -4.88
N THR A 134 12.87 -9.65 -5.30
CA THR A 134 14.30 -9.74 -5.02
C THR A 134 14.82 -8.44 -4.42
N TYR A 135 15.75 -8.55 -3.49
CA TYR A 135 16.42 -7.40 -2.92
C TYR A 135 17.94 -7.57 -2.94
N THR A 136 18.61 -6.60 -3.52
CA THR A 136 20.06 -6.52 -3.55
C THR A 136 20.51 -5.33 -2.73
N PHE A 137 21.29 -5.56 -1.69
CA PHE A 137 21.95 -4.53 -0.92
C PHE A 137 23.40 -4.90 -0.66
N ASN A 138 24.31 -4.11 -1.20
CA ASN A 138 25.76 -4.30 -1.08
C ASN A 138 26.48 -2.93 -1.14
N ALA A 139 27.78 -2.92 -1.33
CA ALA A 139 28.59 -1.71 -1.36
C ALA A 139 28.16 -0.69 -2.45
N THR A 140 27.59 -1.16 -3.55
CA THR A 140 27.25 -0.33 -4.73
C THR A 140 25.75 -0.28 -5.01
N ASP A 141 25.05 -1.40 -4.78
CA ASP A 141 23.66 -1.58 -5.17
C ASP A 141 22.73 -1.53 -3.97
N ASN A 142 21.57 -0.97 -4.20
CA ASN A 142 20.45 -0.98 -3.30
C ASN A 142 19.18 -0.96 -4.15
N LYS A 143 18.63 -2.15 -4.36
CA LYS A 143 17.56 -2.33 -5.32
C LYS A 143 16.60 -3.44 -4.89
N MET A 144 15.32 -3.11 -4.78
CA MET A 144 14.22 -4.05 -4.65
C MET A 144 13.51 -4.16 -6.00
N VAL A 145 13.21 -5.37 -6.44
CA VAL A 145 12.53 -5.63 -7.72
C VAL A 145 11.33 -6.53 -7.48
N PHE A 146 10.18 -6.11 -8.02
CA PHE A 146 8.95 -6.89 -8.11
C PHE A 146 8.77 -7.30 -9.56
N SER A 147 8.95 -8.59 -9.85
CA SER A 147 8.94 -9.14 -11.22
C SER A 147 7.56 -9.68 -11.58
N ASP A 148 7.19 -9.51 -12.86
CA ASP A 148 5.97 -10.10 -13.44
C ASP A 148 4.68 -9.82 -12.65
N VAL A 149 4.61 -8.64 -12.04
CA VAL A 149 3.40 -8.18 -11.35
C VAL A 149 2.28 -8.02 -12.36
N LYS A 150 1.11 -8.54 -12.04
CA LYS A 150 -0.11 -8.39 -12.86
C LYS A 150 -1.05 -7.40 -12.21
N GLN A 151 -1.80 -6.69 -13.05
CA GLN A 151 -2.93 -5.92 -12.56
C GLN A 151 -3.99 -6.86 -11.96
N SER A 152 -4.70 -6.39 -10.96
CA SER A 152 -5.75 -7.17 -10.28
C SER A 152 -7.02 -6.35 -10.08
N ALA A 153 -8.14 -7.07 -9.91
CA ALA A 153 -9.40 -6.47 -9.49
C ALA A 153 -9.44 -6.40 -7.97
N VAL A 154 -10.00 -5.33 -7.43
CA VAL A 154 -10.32 -5.24 -6.01
C VAL A 154 -11.52 -6.16 -5.74
N THR A 155 -11.37 -7.10 -4.82
CA THR A 155 -12.42 -8.06 -4.47
C THR A 155 -13.31 -7.54 -3.32
N ALA A 156 -14.35 -8.27 -3.00
CA ALA A 156 -15.20 -7.96 -1.84
C ALA A 156 -14.45 -8.07 -0.50
N GLU A 157 -13.38 -8.88 -0.46
CA GLU A 157 -12.49 -9.00 0.68
C GLU A 157 -11.49 -7.84 0.78
N GLY A 158 -11.46 -6.94 -0.22
CA GLY A 158 -10.62 -5.74 -0.24
C GLY A 158 -9.44 -5.84 -1.22
N TYR A 159 -8.31 -5.21 -0.84
CA TYR A 159 -7.12 -5.04 -1.70
C TYR A 159 -6.13 -6.20 -1.55
N ALA A 160 -6.61 -7.45 -1.63
CA ALA A 160 -5.83 -8.66 -1.33
C ALA A 160 -4.51 -8.79 -2.12
N ASP A 161 -4.45 -8.18 -3.32
CA ASP A 161 -3.26 -8.19 -4.18
C ASP A 161 -2.48 -6.87 -4.15
N ASP A 162 -2.74 -5.99 -3.19
CA ASP A 162 -1.99 -4.76 -3.07
C ASP A 162 -0.54 -5.03 -2.68
N ILE A 163 0.35 -4.34 -3.36
CA ILE A 163 1.79 -4.41 -3.09
C ILE A 163 2.18 -3.16 -2.30
N MET A 164 2.72 -3.39 -1.12
CA MET A 164 3.26 -2.33 -0.27
C MET A 164 4.73 -2.60 0.02
N TYR A 165 5.53 -1.56 0.09
CA TYR A 165 6.95 -1.67 0.37
C TYR A 165 7.45 -0.55 1.26
N PHE A 166 8.54 -0.80 1.94
CA PHE A 166 9.38 0.22 2.57
C PHE A 166 10.84 -0.08 2.27
N ASN A 167 11.64 0.96 2.21
CA ASN A 167 13.05 0.79 1.91
C ASN A 167 13.90 1.76 2.74
N MET A 168 15.06 1.28 3.17
CA MET A 168 16.12 2.08 3.78
C MET A 168 15.70 2.85 5.04
N THR A 169 15.02 2.18 5.97
CA THR A 169 14.71 2.78 7.27
C THR A 169 15.80 2.44 8.29
N PRO A 170 16.74 3.38 8.58
CA PRO A 170 17.73 3.16 9.62
C PRO A 170 17.12 3.31 11.00
N SER A 171 17.48 2.43 11.92
CA SER A 171 17.02 2.49 13.29
C SER A 171 18.07 2.00 14.28
N SER A 172 18.14 2.65 15.44
CA SER A 172 18.89 2.20 16.59
C SER A 172 17.98 1.83 17.73
N TYR A 173 18.46 0.96 18.61
CA TYR A 173 17.73 0.56 19.78
C TYR A 173 17.32 1.75 20.65
N ASN A 174 16.05 1.82 21.00
CA ASN A 174 15.51 2.80 21.93
C ASN A 174 14.86 2.07 23.12
N LYS A 175 15.50 2.15 24.26
CA LYS A 175 15.01 1.53 25.52
C LYS A 175 13.61 1.97 25.95
N ILE A 176 13.13 3.12 25.46
CA ILE A 176 11.86 3.71 25.88
C ILE A 176 10.70 3.14 25.07
N THR A 177 10.85 3.04 23.75
CA THR A 177 9.78 2.64 22.85
C THR A 177 9.95 1.22 22.32
N ASN A 178 11.19 0.76 22.14
CA ASN A 178 11.54 -0.52 21.51
C ASN A 178 10.85 -0.79 20.17
N GLU A 179 10.37 0.26 19.53
CA GLU A 179 9.55 0.19 18.32
C GLU A 179 10.27 0.85 17.14
N VAL A 180 10.16 0.23 15.96
CA VAL A 180 10.60 0.80 14.69
C VAL A 180 9.38 1.20 13.87
N ASN A 181 9.28 2.49 13.56
CA ASN A 181 8.24 2.99 12.67
C ASN A 181 8.67 2.80 11.21
N LEU A 182 8.05 1.86 10.50
CA LEU A 182 8.31 1.62 9.09
C LEU A 182 7.19 2.24 8.24
N LYS A 183 7.59 3.11 7.30
CA LYS A 183 6.66 3.81 6.41
C LYS A 183 6.43 2.99 5.15
N PHE A 184 5.27 2.38 5.05
CA PHE A 184 4.85 1.65 3.87
C PHE A 184 4.29 2.59 2.79
N ARG A 185 4.53 2.23 1.54
CA ARG A 185 4.06 2.89 0.33
C ARG A 185 3.35 1.89 -0.54
N HIS A 186 2.20 2.27 -1.11
CA HIS A 186 1.54 1.49 -2.14
C HIS A 186 2.34 1.54 -3.44
N ALA A 187 2.52 0.39 -4.04
CA ALA A 187 3.30 0.24 -5.28
C ALA A 187 2.45 0.35 -6.55
N LEU A 188 1.14 0.17 -6.43
CA LEU A 188 0.18 0.17 -7.53
C LEU A 188 -0.63 1.47 -7.58
N SER A 189 -1.43 1.65 -8.63
CA SER A 189 -2.42 2.72 -8.78
C SER A 189 -3.81 2.15 -8.59
N TRP A 190 -4.63 2.76 -7.76
CA TRP A 190 -6.01 2.36 -7.55
C TRP A 190 -6.95 3.12 -8.48
N ILE A 191 -7.79 2.40 -9.21
CA ILE A 191 -8.69 2.97 -10.22
C ILE A 191 -10.13 2.61 -9.90
N THR A 192 -10.97 3.63 -9.80
CA THR A 192 -12.42 3.53 -9.59
C THR A 192 -13.16 4.20 -10.75
N VAL A 193 -14.23 3.58 -11.22
CA VAL A 193 -15.18 4.19 -12.14
C VAL A 193 -16.55 4.19 -11.49
N THR A 194 -17.20 5.35 -11.47
CA THR A 194 -18.58 5.48 -11.04
C THR A 194 -19.46 5.92 -12.19
N LEU A 195 -20.72 5.49 -12.18
CA LEU A 195 -21.71 5.83 -13.17
C LEU A 195 -22.91 6.48 -12.47
N ALA A 196 -23.45 7.51 -13.06
CA ALA A 196 -24.69 8.13 -12.62
C ALA A 196 -25.53 8.56 -13.82
N LYS A 197 -26.85 8.43 -13.74
CA LYS A 197 -27.75 8.99 -14.73
C LYS A 197 -27.86 10.50 -14.51
N ARG A 198 -27.64 11.28 -15.58
CA ARG A 198 -27.83 12.73 -15.55
C ARG A 198 -29.32 13.06 -15.73
N ALA A 199 -29.83 13.98 -14.93
CA ALA A 199 -31.18 14.48 -15.11
C ALA A 199 -31.34 15.17 -16.49
N ASP A 200 -32.25 14.67 -17.27
CA ASP A 200 -32.65 15.31 -18.51
C ASP A 200 -34.10 15.80 -18.31
N PRO A 201 -34.34 17.11 -18.24
CA PRO A 201 -35.67 17.61 -17.97
C PRO A 201 -36.65 17.42 -19.12
N VAL A 202 -36.18 16.96 -20.28
CA VAL A 202 -36.99 16.91 -21.50
C VAL A 202 -37.33 15.48 -21.91
N ILE A 203 -36.49 14.48 -21.53
CA ILE A 203 -36.62 13.11 -22.01
C ILE A 203 -36.56 12.11 -20.86
N GLU A 204 -37.71 11.49 -20.54
CA GLU A 204 -37.72 10.26 -19.77
C GLU A 204 -37.19 9.10 -20.66
N ALA A 205 -36.00 8.65 -20.41
CA ALA A 205 -35.40 7.54 -21.14
C ALA A 205 -34.76 6.54 -20.18
N GLU A 206 -34.83 5.26 -20.54
CA GLU A 206 -34.06 4.20 -19.90
C GLU A 206 -32.64 4.20 -20.49
N ILE A 207 -31.61 4.29 -19.66
CA ILE A 207 -30.22 4.22 -20.08
C ILE A 207 -29.64 2.89 -19.59
N THR A 208 -29.16 2.10 -20.54
CA THR A 208 -28.45 0.84 -20.27
C THR A 208 -26.98 1.01 -20.62
N ILE A 209 -26.09 0.79 -19.67
CA ILE A 209 -24.64 0.73 -19.90
C ILE A 209 -24.31 -0.67 -20.40
N GLU A 210 -23.90 -0.78 -21.66
CA GLU A 210 -23.61 -2.05 -22.32
C GLU A 210 -22.15 -2.50 -22.09
N ASP A 211 -21.19 -1.55 -22.07
CA ASP A 211 -19.76 -1.83 -21.88
C ASP A 211 -19.02 -0.59 -21.35
N VAL A 212 -18.04 -0.83 -20.49
CA VAL A 212 -17.06 0.18 -20.06
C VAL A 212 -15.69 -0.46 -20.16
N THR A 213 -14.82 0.10 -20.97
CA THR A 213 -13.52 -0.47 -21.30
C THR A 213 -12.41 0.56 -21.24
N PHE A 214 -11.35 0.29 -20.47
CA PHE A 214 -10.08 0.96 -20.64
C PHE A 214 -9.29 0.26 -21.73
N THR A 215 -8.94 1.00 -22.80
CA THR A 215 -8.15 0.42 -23.89
C THR A 215 -6.65 0.56 -23.65
N SER A 216 -5.86 -0.40 -24.11
CA SER A 216 -4.39 -0.37 -24.08
C SER A 216 -3.81 -0.19 -22.66
N VAL A 217 -4.39 -0.85 -21.66
CA VAL A 217 -3.85 -0.90 -20.30
C VAL A 217 -2.80 -2.00 -20.20
N SER A 218 -1.65 -1.71 -19.62
CA SER A 218 -0.62 -2.72 -19.39
C SER A 218 -1.08 -3.75 -18.36
N GLU A 219 -1.13 -5.01 -18.77
CA GLU A 219 -1.61 -6.11 -17.95
C GLU A 219 -0.58 -6.51 -16.88
N GLN A 220 0.71 -6.31 -17.16
CA GLN A 220 1.79 -6.69 -16.25
C GLN A 220 2.94 -5.68 -16.30
N GLY A 221 3.85 -5.78 -15.32
CA GLY A 221 5.04 -4.94 -15.26
C GLY A 221 6.06 -5.42 -14.25
N THR A 222 7.23 -4.80 -14.32
CA THR A 222 8.31 -4.96 -13.33
C THR A 222 8.48 -3.65 -12.58
N GLY A 223 8.30 -3.70 -11.27
CA GLY A 223 8.51 -2.59 -10.36
C GLY A 223 9.93 -2.59 -9.81
N THR A 224 10.56 -1.43 -9.75
CA THR A 224 11.93 -1.28 -9.22
C THR A 224 11.98 -0.13 -8.23
N VAL A 225 12.47 -0.40 -7.03
CA VAL A 225 12.77 0.59 -6.00
C VAL A 225 14.26 0.71 -5.86
N GLU A 226 14.83 1.87 -6.14
CA GLU A 226 16.26 2.14 -5.99
C GLU A 226 16.50 3.16 -4.89
N LYS A 227 17.28 2.79 -3.87
CA LYS A 227 17.62 3.68 -2.73
C LYS A 227 16.34 4.24 -2.07
N PHE A 228 16.20 5.57 -2.05
CA PHE A 228 15.05 6.29 -1.50
C PHE A 228 14.04 6.71 -2.57
N ALA A 229 14.28 6.36 -3.83
CA ALA A 229 13.39 6.75 -4.91
C ALA A 229 12.02 6.07 -4.76
N PRO A 230 10.93 6.70 -5.19
CA PRO A 230 9.67 6.02 -5.41
C PRO A 230 9.86 4.85 -6.39
N ILE A 231 8.99 3.85 -6.28
CA ILE A 231 9.00 2.74 -7.22
C ILE A 231 8.83 3.25 -8.66
N SER A 232 9.64 2.73 -9.56
CA SER A 232 9.51 2.93 -11.01
C SER A 232 9.00 1.65 -11.66
N TRP A 233 8.17 1.78 -12.68
CA TRP A 233 7.55 0.64 -13.35
C TRP A 233 7.93 0.57 -14.83
N ALA A 234 8.32 -0.63 -15.25
CA ALA A 234 8.40 -1.03 -16.64
C ALA A 234 7.13 -1.81 -16.98
N ALA A 235 6.10 -1.09 -17.40
CA ALA A 235 4.80 -1.65 -17.77
C ALA A 235 4.85 -2.31 -19.14
N SER A 236 4.14 -3.43 -19.35
CA SER A 236 4.19 -4.25 -20.54
C SER A 236 2.85 -4.92 -20.85
N ASN A 237 2.76 -5.53 -22.02
CA ASN A 237 1.63 -6.33 -22.46
C ASN A 237 0.28 -5.58 -22.41
N PRO A 238 0.13 -4.47 -23.20
CA PRO A 238 -1.10 -3.69 -23.19
C PRO A 238 -2.29 -4.49 -23.76
N LYS A 239 -3.40 -4.44 -23.05
CA LYS A 239 -4.69 -5.05 -23.42
C LYS A 239 -5.85 -4.13 -23.09
N ASP A 240 -6.99 -4.45 -23.67
CA ASP A 240 -8.24 -3.80 -23.30
C ASP A 240 -8.81 -4.46 -22.04
N LEU A 241 -9.12 -3.64 -21.03
CA LEU A 241 -9.74 -4.06 -19.78
C LEU A 241 -11.22 -3.68 -19.80
N LYS A 242 -12.09 -4.68 -19.83
CA LYS A 242 -13.53 -4.52 -19.71
C LYS A 242 -13.97 -4.67 -18.27
N HIS A 243 -14.85 -3.77 -17.84
CA HIS A 243 -15.48 -3.91 -16.53
C HIS A 243 -16.50 -5.06 -16.55
N PRO A 244 -16.46 -5.97 -15.56
CA PRO A 244 -17.45 -7.04 -15.42
C PRO A 244 -18.78 -6.49 -14.90
N GLY A 245 -19.83 -7.33 -14.96
CA GLY A 245 -21.15 -6.99 -14.42
C GLY A 245 -22.02 -6.12 -15.32
N LEU A 246 -21.60 -5.88 -16.57
CA LEU A 246 -22.36 -5.19 -17.60
C LEU A 246 -23.01 -6.21 -18.56
N PRO A 247 -24.16 -5.90 -19.18
CA PRO A 247 -24.89 -4.62 -19.15
C PRO A 247 -25.66 -4.37 -17.86
N MET A 248 -25.90 -3.07 -17.55
CA MET A 248 -26.72 -2.66 -16.41
C MET A 248 -27.54 -1.40 -16.73
N VAL A 249 -28.78 -1.37 -16.22
CA VAL A 249 -29.62 -0.17 -16.30
C VAL A 249 -29.23 0.78 -15.19
N ILE A 250 -29.07 2.06 -15.50
CA ILE A 250 -28.84 3.13 -14.52
C ILE A 250 -30.11 3.95 -14.32
N GLU A 251 -30.46 4.13 -13.05
CA GLU A 251 -31.71 4.79 -12.62
C GLU A 251 -31.43 5.92 -11.63
N TYR A 252 -32.44 6.68 -11.31
CA TYR A 252 -32.43 7.58 -10.15
C TYR A 252 -32.84 6.82 -8.89
N ASP A 253 -32.34 7.28 -7.75
CA ASP A 253 -32.95 6.95 -6.47
C ASP A 253 -34.20 7.84 -6.22
N MET A 254 -35.12 7.34 -5.41
CA MET A 254 -36.28 8.10 -4.95
C MET A 254 -36.11 8.37 -3.45
N ILE A 255 -35.82 9.63 -3.10
CA ILE A 255 -35.69 10.07 -1.70
C ILE A 255 -36.84 11.05 -1.42
N ASP A 256 -37.70 10.72 -0.46
CA ASP A 256 -38.88 11.54 -0.09
C ASP A 256 -39.78 11.88 -1.27
N GLY A 257 -39.91 10.97 -2.23
CA GLY A 257 -40.74 11.15 -3.43
C GLY A 257 -40.13 12.08 -4.50
N LYS A 258 -38.84 12.43 -4.36
CA LYS A 258 -38.07 13.17 -5.36
C LYS A 258 -36.96 12.31 -5.94
N GLU A 259 -36.68 12.51 -7.22
CA GLU A 259 -35.51 11.89 -7.85
C GLU A 259 -34.22 12.39 -7.23
N ALA A 260 -33.36 11.44 -6.88
CA ALA A 260 -32.01 11.69 -6.38
C ALA A 260 -31.01 10.91 -7.24
N THR A 261 -29.82 11.44 -7.36
CA THR A 261 -28.77 10.78 -8.12
C THR A 261 -28.36 9.48 -7.43
N LYS A 262 -28.44 8.39 -8.18
CA LYS A 262 -27.93 7.07 -7.77
C LYS A 262 -26.58 6.85 -8.40
N ILE A 263 -25.58 6.55 -7.55
CA ILE A 263 -24.22 6.28 -7.99
C ILE A 263 -24.01 4.78 -8.04
N TYR A 264 -23.55 4.31 -9.17
CA TYR A 264 -23.16 2.91 -9.40
C TYR A 264 -21.64 2.83 -9.47
N LYS A 265 -21.03 2.16 -8.52
CA LYS A 265 -19.60 1.92 -8.49
C LYS A 265 -19.31 0.63 -9.27
N LEU A 266 -18.48 0.72 -10.31
CA LEU A 266 -17.98 -0.46 -11.02
C LEU A 266 -16.89 -1.16 -10.21
N GLN A 267 -16.53 -2.36 -10.64
CA GLN A 267 -15.43 -3.09 -10.02
C GLN A 267 -14.15 -2.24 -10.07
N GLU A 268 -13.51 -2.09 -8.95
CA GLU A 268 -12.26 -1.36 -8.84
C GLU A 268 -11.08 -2.23 -9.24
N HIS A 269 -9.99 -1.57 -9.66
CA HIS A 269 -8.80 -2.24 -10.12
C HIS A 269 -7.54 -1.64 -9.53
N LEU A 270 -6.53 -2.49 -9.32
CA LEU A 270 -5.16 -2.10 -9.03
C LEU A 270 -4.36 -2.20 -10.33
N PHE A 271 -4.01 -1.07 -10.90
CA PHE A 271 -3.24 -1.00 -12.13
C PHE A 271 -1.75 -0.89 -11.86
N ILE A 272 -0.97 -1.48 -12.74
CA ILE A 272 0.46 -1.17 -12.86
C ILE A 272 0.59 0.31 -13.18
N PRO A 273 1.36 1.09 -12.40
CA PRO A 273 1.63 2.50 -12.73
C PRO A 273 2.22 2.64 -14.12
N GLN A 274 1.60 3.51 -14.93
CA GLN A 274 1.93 3.61 -16.36
C GLN A 274 1.48 4.93 -16.96
N GLN A 275 2.01 5.24 -18.16
CA GLN A 275 1.44 6.29 -18.98
C GLN A 275 0.11 5.82 -19.56
N ILE A 276 -0.86 6.71 -19.59
CA ILE A 276 -2.18 6.45 -20.17
C ILE A 276 -2.02 6.51 -21.69
N ALA A 277 -2.03 5.34 -22.34
CA ALA A 277 -1.87 5.22 -23.78
C ALA A 277 -3.19 5.13 -24.53
N GLY A 278 -4.22 4.57 -23.89
CA GLY A 278 -5.52 4.31 -24.49
C GLY A 278 -6.61 5.31 -24.12
N LEU A 279 -7.84 4.85 -24.28
CA LEU A 279 -9.07 5.62 -24.05
C LEU A 279 -9.93 4.90 -23.03
N LEU A 280 -10.79 5.65 -22.34
CA LEU A 280 -11.96 5.10 -21.68
C LEU A 280 -13.11 5.09 -22.69
N VAL A 281 -13.59 3.90 -23.02
CA VAL A 281 -14.68 3.68 -23.99
C VAL A 281 -15.92 3.25 -23.23
N VAL A 282 -17.02 3.98 -23.41
CA VAL A 282 -18.32 3.66 -22.82
C VAL A 282 -19.30 3.39 -23.95
N THR A 283 -19.90 2.22 -23.95
CA THR A 283 -21.00 1.87 -24.85
C THR A 283 -22.28 1.85 -24.04
N TYR A 284 -23.26 2.64 -24.45
CA TYR A 284 -24.56 2.67 -23.78
C TYR A 284 -25.68 2.73 -24.79
N SER A 285 -26.87 2.29 -24.37
CA SER A 285 -28.07 2.39 -25.17
C SER A 285 -29.12 3.23 -24.42
N VAL A 286 -29.87 4.00 -25.19
CA VAL A 286 -30.98 4.82 -24.73
C VAL A 286 -32.26 4.26 -25.33
N LYS A 287 -33.23 3.94 -24.48
CA LYS A 287 -34.58 3.53 -24.90
C LYS A 287 -35.55 4.63 -24.52
N SER A 288 -36.16 5.25 -25.53
CA SER A 288 -37.15 6.30 -25.35
C SER A 288 -38.52 5.72 -24.99
N THR A 289 -39.43 6.57 -24.53
CA THR A 289 -40.83 6.22 -24.21
C THR A 289 -41.63 5.67 -25.38
N ASP A 290 -41.25 5.99 -26.62
CA ASP A 290 -41.82 5.41 -27.85
C ASP A 290 -41.25 4.05 -28.25
N GLU A 291 -40.44 3.43 -27.35
CA GLU A 291 -39.73 2.16 -27.52
C GLU A 291 -38.61 2.18 -28.57
N SER A 292 -38.31 3.32 -29.18
CA SER A 292 -37.12 3.44 -30.01
C SER A 292 -35.86 3.25 -29.15
N LYS A 293 -34.92 2.44 -29.65
CA LYS A 293 -33.64 2.18 -28.99
C LYS A 293 -32.50 2.53 -29.92
N PHE A 294 -31.54 3.31 -29.42
CA PHE A 294 -30.29 3.53 -30.13
C PHE A 294 -29.11 3.26 -29.21
N THR A 295 -27.97 2.97 -29.81
CA THR A 295 -26.75 2.66 -29.09
C THR A 295 -25.67 3.66 -29.46
N GLU A 296 -25.03 4.22 -28.45
CA GLU A 296 -23.95 5.20 -28.60
C GLU A 296 -22.63 4.61 -28.06
N ILE A 297 -21.53 5.05 -28.67
CA ILE A 297 -20.17 4.73 -28.23
C ILE A 297 -19.46 6.03 -27.93
N TYR A 298 -19.20 6.27 -26.67
CA TYR A 298 -18.48 7.45 -26.22
C TYR A 298 -17.03 7.10 -25.91
N LYS A 299 -16.09 7.87 -26.47
CA LYS A 299 -14.65 7.67 -26.34
C LYS A 299 -14.03 8.87 -25.63
N VAL A 300 -13.44 8.61 -24.49
CA VAL A 300 -12.83 9.64 -23.65
C VAL A 300 -11.32 9.49 -23.67
N ASP A 301 -10.62 10.51 -24.12
CA ASP A 301 -9.17 10.62 -23.87
C ASP A 301 -8.96 11.29 -22.50
N LEU A 302 -8.56 10.48 -21.53
CA LEU A 302 -8.36 10.93 -20.14
C LEU A 302 -7.25 11.99 -20.02
N ARG A 303 -6.36 12.08 -21.02
CA ARG A 303 -5.27 13.07 -21.08
C ARG A 303 -5.73 14.45 -21.56
N SER A 304 -6.91 14.53 -22.15
CA SER A 304 -7.45 15.75 -22.76
C SER A 304 -8.70 16.29 -22.07
N LEU A 305 -9.01 15.80 -20.87
CA LEU A 305 -10.12 16.32 -20.08
C LEU A 305 -9.90 17.79 -19.73
N LYS A 306 -10.97 18.59 -19.67
CA LYS A 306 -10.88 20.02 -19.38
C LYS A 306 -10.36 20.29 -17.96
N GLU A 307 -10.76 19.43 -17.01
CA GLU A 307 -10.36 19.48 -15.61
C GLU A 307 -9.81 18.12 -15.20
N GLY A 308 -8.79 18.09 -14.34
CA GLY A 308 -8.22 16.87 -13.80
C GLY A 308 -7.54 15.97 -14.83
N ALA A 309 -7.21 16.47 -16.04
CA ALA A 309 -6.45 15.72 -17.03
C ALA A 309 -5.10 15.26 -16.45
N HIS A 310 -4.74 14.02 -16.67
CA HIS A 310 -3.47 13.46 -16.25
C HIS A 310 -2.97 12.47 -17.31
N ASN A 311 -1.64 12.36 -17.41
CA ASN A 311 -1.00 11.53 -18.44
C ASN A 311 -0.54 10.18 -17.89
N THR A 312 -0.54 10.01 -16.57
CA THR A 312 -0.02 8.83 -15.88
C THR A 312 -0.98 8.38 -14.80
N TRP A 313 -1.00 7.09 -14.56
CA TRP A 313 -1.43 6.52 -13.30
C TRP A 313 -0.18 6.23 -12.48
N ASP A 314 -0.03 6.97 -11.37
CA ASP A 314 1.16 6.92 -10.51
C ASP A 314 0.95 5.97 -9.33
N ALA A 315 2.04 5.37 -8.82
CA ALA A 315 2.01 4.54 -7.64
C ALA A 315 1.50 5.31 -6.40
N GLY A 316 0.71 4.66 -5.57
CA GLY A 316 0.17 5.25 -4.34
C GLY A 316 -0.85 6.35 -4.58
N LYS A 317 -1.52 6.35 -5.74
CA LYS A 317 -2.60 7.27 -6.07
C LYS A 317 -3.89 6.53 -6.32
N HIS A 318 -5.00 7.14 -5.90
CA HIS A 318 -6.35 6.71 -6.19
C HIS A 318 -6.96 7.65 -7.24
N TYR A 319 -7.34 7.09 -8.37
CA TYR A 319 -7.98 7.79 -9.48
C TYR A 319 -9.43 7.40 -9.56
N THR A 320 -10.33 8.36 -9.47
CA THR A 320 -11.77 8.13 -9.62
C THR A 320 -12.27 8.84 -10.86
N TYR A 321 -12.95 8.13 -11.73
CA TYR A 321 -13.62 8.64 -12.93
C TYR A 321 -15.12 8.62 -12.71
N ASN A 322 -15.71 9.78 -12.47
CA ASN A 322 -17.15 9.91 -12.31
C ASN A 322 -17.79 10.21 -13.67
N LEU A 323 -18.62 9.31 -14.16
CA LEU A 323 -19.32 9.40 -15.43
C LEU A 323 -20.78 9.77 -15.19
N SER A 324 -21.17 10.96 -15.59
CA SER A 324 -22.57 11.44 -15.60
C SER A 324 -23.13 11.29 -17.00
N ILE A 325 -24.07 10.36 -17.18
CA ILE A 325 -24.54 9.87 -18.47
C ILE A 325 -25.90 10.44 -18.78
N GLY A 326 -26.00 11.25 -19.81
CA GLY A 326 -27.22 11.77 -20.39
C GLY A 326 -27.68 10.97 -21.60
N THR A 327 -28.71 11.45 -22.26
CA THR A 327 -29.27 10.84 -23.48
C THR A 327 -28.39 11.07 -24.72
N ASP A 328 -27.56 12.10 -24.72
CA ASP A 328 -26.79 12.60 -25.86
C ASP A 328 -25.30 12.82 -25.56
N GLU A 329 -24.89 12.82 -24.30
CA GLU A 329 -23.50 13.02 -23.90
C GLU A 329 -23.14 12.35 -22.58
N ILE A 330 -21.84 12.14 -22.37
CA ILE A 330 -21.27 11.73 -21.11
C ILE A 330 -20.34 12.83 -20.61
N LEU A 331 -20.58 13.31 -19.38
CA LEU A 331 -19.66 14.18 -18.67
C LEU A 331 -18.73 13.32 -17.80
N VAL A 332 -17.43 13.47 -17.96
CA VAL A 332 -16.42 12.78 -17.16
C VAL A 332 -15.74 13.76 -16.24
N THR A 333 -15.84 13.51 -14.94
CA THR A 333 -15.20 14.32 -13.89
C THR A 333 -14.20 13.44 -13.15
N PRO A 334 -12.89 13.59 -13.39
CA PRO A 334 -11.87 12.82 -12.69
C PRO A 334 -11.53 13.47 -11.35
N SER A 335 -11.15 12.66 -10.38
CA SER A 335 -10.44 13.08 -9.18
C SER A 335 -9.20 12.23 -8.97
N VAL A 336 -8.17 12.82 -8.37
CA VAL A 336 -6.91 12.13 -8.04
C VAL A 336 -6.53 12.47 -6.62
N GLU A 337 -6.43 11.46 -5.80
CA GLU A 337 -6.09 11.61 -4.39
C GLU A 337 -4.88 10.73 -4.04
N PRO A 338 -4.08 11.09 -3.03
CA PRO A 338 -3.17 10.11 -2.45
C PRO A 338 -3.96 8.87 -2.04
N TRP A 339 -3.42 7.70 -2.27
CA TRP A 339 -4.01 6.46 -1.74
C TRP A 339 -3.83 6.45 -0.23
N GLU A 340 -4.67 7.21 0.42
CA GLU A 340 -4.81 7.24 1.86
C GLU A 340 -6.06 6.44 2.21
N ASN A 341 -6.02 5.85 3.34
CA ASN A 341 -7.00 5.05 4.01
C ASN A 341 -8.43 5.48 3.76
N VAL A 342 -9.10 4.85 2.84
CA VAL A 342 -10.52 5.08 2.61
C VAL A 342 -11.31 4.25 3.62
N GLY A 343 -11.42 4.80 4.82
CA GLY A 343 -12.27 4.25 5.89
C GLY A 343 -13.68 4.82 5.93
N THR A 344 -14.12 5.56 4.92
CA THR A 344 -15.49 6.05 4.81
C THR A 344 -15.86 6.24 3.36
N ASP A 345 -17.06 5.80 2.97
CA ASP A 345 -17.68 6.15 1.70
C ASP A 345 -17.67 7.67 1.57
N ILE A 346 -16.74 8.19 0.77
CA ILE A 346 -16.74 9.59 0.41
C ILE A 346 -17.91 9.73 -0.56
N LEU A 347 -19.00 10.29 -0.08
CA LEU A 347 -20.01 10.88 -0.95
C LEU A 347 -19.30 12.03 -1.67
N ILE A 348 -18.82 11.78 -2.88
CA ILE A 348 -18.24 12.82 -3.73
C ILE A 348 -19.40 13.76 -4.07
N PRO A 349 -19.40 15.01 -3.61
CA PRO A 349 -20.44 15.95 -3.99
C PRO A 349 -20.36 16.09 -5.51
N LEU A 350 -21.48 15.91 -6.17
CA LEU A 350 -21.61 16.31 -7.56
C LEU A 350 -21.32 17.82 -7.66
N PRO A 351 -20.70 18.30 -8.74
CA PRO A 351 -20.44 19.72 -8.93
C PRO A 351 -21.69 20.56 -8.63
N GLU A 352 -21.54 21.64 -7.87
CA GLU A 352 -22.65 22.49 -7.41
C GLU A 352 -23.48 23.09 -8.58
N ASP A 353 -22.91 23.17 -9.77
CA ASP A 353 -23.55 23.61 -11.01
C ASP A 353 -24.64 22.64 -11.54
N MET A 354 -24.77 21.41 -11.00
CA MET A 354 -25.91 20.56 -11.31
C MET A 354 -27.19 20.87 -10.53
N TYR A 355 -27.15 21.77 -9.54
CA TYR A 355 -28.31 22.11 -8.71
C TYR A 355 -28.95 23.41 -9.03
N ASP A 356 -28.37 24.29 -9.88
CA ASP A 356 -28.87 25.63 -10.11
C ASP A 356 -29.49 25.80 -11.50
N ASN A 357 -30.69 25.27 -11.68
CA ASN A 357 -31.60 25.71 -12.76
C ASN A 357 -33.08 25.74 -12.38
N THR A 358 -33.42 25.95 -11.13
CA THR A 358 -34.83 26.23 -10.76
C THR A 358 -34.93 27.37 -9.77
N GLN A 359 -34.57 28.56 -10.18
CA GLN A 359 -35.12 29.82 -9.64
C GLN A 359 -34.81 30.93 -10.61
N ASN A 360 -35.67 31.12 -11.63
CA ASN A 360 -36.05 32.42 -12.16
C ASN A 360 -37.10 32.25 -13.26
N ASN A 361 -38.35 32.20 -12.84
CA ASN A 361 -39.45 32.97 -13.40
C ASN A 361 -40.65 32.88 -12.48
#